data_535f4feae8a78b7189b7ab0b2f7f6095
#
_entry.id   535f4feae8a78b7189b7ab0b2f7f6095
#
_cell.length_a   1.000
_cell.length_b   1.000
_cell.length_c   1.000
_cell.angle_alpha   90.00
_cell.angle_beta   90.00
_cell.angle_gamma   90.00
#
_symmetry.space_group_name_H-M   'P 1'
#
loop_
_entity.id
_entity.type
_entity.pdbx_description
1 polymer ?
#
loop_
_entity_poly.entity_id
_entity_poly.type
_entity_poly.pdbx_seq_one_letter_code
_entity_poly.pdbx_strand_id
1 'polypeptide(L)'
;CALGLATPVAIMVGNGMGAKNGIMFKTAVSLEETGKTEIVALDKTGPITNGTPKVTDIVPADGISQDELLRLAFALEAKSEHPLGKAIVAYAKNLDLPLNESAAFQMTSGKGISAEVDGYQLLCGNEKYLQECGVSVTANDAGALEKLRLQGKASILVAVNGQCVGVIALSDVLRPEAAAMVQKLTAMQTNTVLLTGDNQKTADYFAAQVGIREVYADLLPEDKVGNIAALQQRDRNVCMIGDGVNDAPALKTASVGVAMGSMGSDIAVEAADIALMSDDISKIPYLKRLSNATVKTIKLSITLSMCINFLAVTLSVLGLLNPTTGALVHNAGSCFVVLIAALLYDRKFE
;
A
#
# COMPACT_ATOMS: atom_id res chain seq x y z
N CYS A 1 32.30 5.20 -26.70
CA CYS A 1 31.83 6.58 -26.47
C CYS A 1 31.26 6.71 -25.05
N ALA A 2 31.70 7.71 -24.29
CA ALA A 2 31.24 7.97 -22.91
C ALA A 2 29.73 7.98 -22.80
N LEU A 3 29.05 8.60 -23.76
CA LEU A 3 27.59 8.70 -23.85
C LEU A 3 26.90 7.32 -23.86
N GLY A 4 27.51 6.34 -24.54
CA GLY A 4 26.95 4.99 -24.66
C GLY A 4 27.17 4.10 -23.43
N LEU A 5 28.16 4.41 -22.58
CA LEU A 5 28.50 3.58 -21.43
C LEU A 5 27.98 4.12 -20.10
N ALA A 6 27.90 5.43 -19.93
CA ALA A 6 27.54 6.06 -18.66
C ALA A 6 26.10 5.75 -18.22
N THR A 7 25.14 5.75 -19.16
CA THR A 7 23.75 5.44 -18.87
C THR A 7 23.56 4.00 -18.40
N PRO A 8 24.06 2.96 -19.11
CA PRO A 8 24.00 1.58 -18.62
C PRO A 8 24.66 1.38 -17.25
N VAL A 9 25.79 2.03 -17.01
CA VAL A 9 26.51 1.93 -15.70
C VAL A 9 25.66 2.54 -14.59
N ALA A 10 25.08 3.72 -14.77
CA ALA A 10 24.22 4.35 -13.78
C ALA A 10 22.97 3.49 -13.48
N ILE A 11 22.35 2.91 -14.50
CA ILE A 11 21.21 2.00 -14.36
C ILE A 11 21.63 0.72 -13.61
N MET A 12 22.77 0.12 -13.97
CA MET A 12 23.28 -1.09 -13.32
C MET A 12 23.55 -0.84 -11.83
N VAL A 13 24.16 0.31 -11.49
CA VAL A 13 24.40 0.71 -10.11
C VAL A 13 23.08 0.96 -9.38
N GLY A 14 22.11 1.67 -9.99
CA GLY A 14 20.80 1.91 -9.43
C GLY A 14 20.02 0.61 -9.15
N ASN A 15 20.01 -0.31 -10.11
CA ASN A 15 19.40 -1.64 -9.94
C ASN A 15 20.09 -2.45 -8.83
N GLY A 16 21.42 -2.45 -8.79
CA GLY A 16 22.19 -3.13 -7.75
C GLY A 16 21.91 -2.60 -6.35
N MET A 17 21.82 -1.27 -6.20
CA MET A 17 21.45 -0.63 -4.93
C MET A 17 19.98 -0.93 -4.55
N GLY A 18 19.07 -0.96 -5.52
CA GLY A 18 17.68 -1.39 -5.33
C GLY A 18 17.64 -2.82 -4.80
N ALA A 19 18.27 -3.76 -5.50
CA ALA A 19 18.29 -5.18 -5.12
C ALA A 19 18.88 -5.40 -3.72
N LYS A 20 19.95 -4.69 -3.36
CA LYS A 20 20.55 -4.73 -2.01
C LYS A 20 19.56 -4.28 -0.92
N ASN A 21 18.62 -3.42 -1.26
CA ASN A 21 17.58 -2.91 -0.36
C ASN A 21 16.23 -3.61 -0.52
N GLY A 22 16.18 -4.76 -1.21
CA GLY A 22 14.96 -5.53 -1.39
C GLY A 22 13.98 -4.92 -2.40
N ILE A 23 14.48 -4.14 -3.35
CA ILE A 23 13.69 -3.53 -4.44
C ILE A 23 14.14 -4.16 -5.76
N MET A 24 13.23 -4.82 -6.46
CA MET A 24 13.48 -5.44 -7.75
C MET A 24 12.82 -4.63 -8.87
N PHE A 25 13.62 -4.05 -9.75
CA PHE A 25 13.15 -3.43 -10.98
C PHE A 25 13.10 -4.47 -12.09
N LYS A 26 11.97 -4.60 -12.77
CA LYS A 26 11.87 -5.50 -13.94
C LYS A 26 12.59 -4.94 -15.15
N THR A 27 12.58 -3.63 -15.31
CA THR A 27 13.19 -2.94 -16.45
C THR A 27 13.96 -1.69 -16.03
N ALA A 28 14.89 -1.25 -16.86
CA ALA A 28 15.57 0.04 -16.68
C ALA A 28 14.59 1.24 -16.77
N VAL A 29 13.55 1.09 -17.57
CA VAL A 29 12.50 2.11 -17.76
C VAL A 29 11.74 2.33 -16.45
N SER A 30 11.42 1.26 -15.71
CA SER A 30 10.72 1.36 -14.42
C SER A 30 11.49 2.22 -13.42
N LEU A 31 12.82 2.08 -13.38
CA LEU A 31 13.68 2.91 -12.52
C LEU A 31 13.65 4.39 -12.97
N GLU A 32 13.71 4.65 -14.27
CA GLU A 32 13.68 6.01 -14.81
C GLU A 32 12.33 6.69 -14.58
N GLU A 33 11.22 6.01 -14.87
CA GLU A 33 9.86 6.54 -14.71
C GLU A 33 9.53 6.79 -13.22
N THR A 34 9.99 5.93 -12.32
CA THR A 34 9.88 6.17 -10.88
C THR A 34 10.53 7.50 -10.47
N GLY A 35 11.67 7.84 -11.07
CA GLY A 35 12.33 9.13 -10.86
C GLY A 35 11.44 10.32 -11.27
N LYS A 36 10.59 10.17 -12.27
CA LYS A 36 9.69 11.21 -12.79
C LYS A 36 8.34 11.26 -12.06
N THR A 37 8.03 10.31 -11.18
CA THR A 37 6.73 10.22 -10.49
C THR A 37 6.40 11.50 -9.73
N GLU A 38 5.20 12.04 -9.94
CA GLU A 38 4.67 13.22 -9.27
C GLU A 38 3.55 12.86 -8.29
N ILE A 39 2.85 11.75 -8.56
CA ILE A 39 1.77 11.24 -7.73
C ILE A 39 2.07 9.79 -7.36
N VAL A 40 1.96 9.47 -6.07
CA VAL A 40 1.95 8.09 -5.57
C VAL A 40 0.53 7.76 -5.14
N ALA A 41 -0.12 6.89 -5.90
CA ALA A 41 -1.42 6.34 -5.58
C ALA A 41 -1.23 5.07 -4.73
N LEU A 42 -1.82 5.07 -3.56
CA LEU A 42 -1.68 4.00 -2.57
C LEU A 42 -3.02 3.27 -2.44
N ASP A 43 -3.01 1.95 -2.56
CA ASP A 43 -4.13 1.19 -2.02
C ASP A 43 -4.13 1.32 -0.49
N LYS A 44 -5.30 1.17 0.16
CA LYS A 44 -5.38 1.19 1.62
C LYS A 44 -4.71 -0.06 2.19
N THR A 45 -5.13 -1.22 1.71
CA THR A 45 -4.68 -2.52 2.21
C THR A 45 -3.27 -2.82 1.71
N GLY A 46 -2.40 -3.24 2.59
CA GLY A 46 -0.98 -3.45 2.28
C GLY A 46 -0.14 -2.19 2.49
N PRO A 47 -0.22 -1.14 1.66
CA PRO A 47 0.60 0.07 1.82
C PRO A 47 0.30 0.91 3.06
N ILE A 48 -0.95 1.07 3.44
CA ILE A 48 -1.36 1.93 4.56
C ILE A 48 -1.67 1.11 5.81
N THR A 49 -2.31 -0.06 5.63
CA THR A 49 -2.71 -0.96 6.71
C THR A 49 -2.12 -2.35 6.52
N ASN A 50 -2.16 -3.17 7.56
CA ASN A 50 -1.61 -4.53 7.50
C ASN A 50 -2.53 -5.55 6.78
N GLY A 51 -3.76 -5.16 6.40
CA GLY A 51 -4.74 -6.05 5.78
C GLY A 51 -5.28 -7.13 6.73
N THR A 52 -5.01 -6.99 8.01
CA THR A 52 -5.49 -7.93 9.06
C THR A 52 -6.35 -7.17 10.06
N PRO A 53 -7.69 -7.30 9.98
CA PRO A 53 -8.57 -6.67 10.96
C PRO A 53 -8.29 -7.19 12.36
N LYS A 54 -8.36 -6.30 13.35
CA LYS A 54 -8.27 -6.63 14.77
C LYS A 54 -9.46 -6.06 15.51
N VAL A 55 -9.88 -6.76 16.57
CA VAL A 55 -10.89 -6.23 17.50
C VAL A 55 -10.30 -5.01 18.19
N THR A 56 -10.98 -3.87 18.08
CA THR A 56 -10.55 -2.58 18.66
C THR A 56 -11.46 -2.11 19.78
N ASP A 57 -12.76 -2.43 19.71
CA ASP A 57 -13.73 -2.05 20.73
C ASP A 57 -14.75 -3.16 20.94
N ILE A 58 -15.12 -3.33 22.19
CA ILE A 58 -16.20 -4.21 22.62
C ILE A 58 -17.16 -3.36 23.45
N VAL A 59 -18.35 -3.11 22.90
CA VAL A 59 -19.36 -2.27 23.51
C VAL A 59 -20.56 -3.15 23.90
N PRO A 60 -20.61 -3.67 25.14
CA PRO A 60 -21.72 -4.49 25.59
C PRO A 60 -22.96 -3.63 25.84
N ALA A 61 -24.16 -4.23 25.70
CA ALA A 61 -25.40 -3.65 26.15
C ALA A 61 -25.48 -3.66 27.70
N ASP A 62 -26.45 -2.91 28.25
CA ASP A 62 -26.62 -2.81 29.68
C ASP A 62 -26.85 -4.19 30.32
N GLY A 63 -26.07 -4.48 31.35
CA GLY A 63 -26.16 -5.74 32.08
C GLY A 63 -25.30 -6.89 31.53
N ILE A 64 -24.60 -6.70 30.43
CA ILE A 64 -23.69 -7.69 29.83
C ILE A 64 -22.23 -7.23 30.05
N SER A 65 -21.34 -8.14 30.38
CA SER A 65 -19.91 -7.83 30.48
C SER A 65 -19.22 -7.93 29.10
N GLN A 66 -18.07 -7.28 28.96
CA GLN A 66 -17.26 -7.38 27.72
C GLN A 66 -16.84 -8.82 27.44
N ASP A 67 -16.44 -9.56 28.49
CA ASP A 67 -16.02 -10.96 28.38
C ASP A 67 -17.19 -11.86 27.95
N GLU A 68 -18.39 -11.59 28.43
CA GLU A 68 -19.59 -12.34 28.05
C GLU A 68 -19.96 -12.08 26.59
N LEU A 69 -19.99 -10.82 26.16
CA LEU A 69 -20.23 -10.46 24.78
C LEU A 69 -19.21 -11.11 23.84
N LEU A 70 -17.93 -11.08 24.22
CA LEU A 70 -16.87 -11.68 23.44
C LEU A 70 -16.97 -13.21 23.39
N ARG A 71 -17.35 -13.88 24.50
CA ARG A 71 -17.57 -15.32 24.51
C ARG A 71 -18.70 -15.76 23.59
N LEU A 72 -19.81 -15.00 23.57
CA LEU A 72 -20.94 -15.26 22.67
C LEU A 72 -20.51 -15.13 21.20
N ALA A 73 -19.79 -14.05 20.88
CA ALA A 73 -19.25 -13.84 19.54
C ALA A 73 -18.22 -14.92 19.16
N PHE A 74 -17.36 -15.34 20.09
CA PHE A 74 -16.39 -16.40 19.90
C PHE A 74 -17.05 -17.74 19.56
N ALA A 75 -18.10 -18.13 20.28
CA ALA A 75 -18.84 -19.35 20.01
C ALA A 75 -19.52 -19.35 18.61
N LEU A 76 -20.03 -18.18 18.17
CA LEU A 76 -20.61 -18.00 16.84
C LEU A 76 -19.55 -18.05 15.74
N GLU A 77 -18.47 -17.28 15.88
CA GLU A 77 -17.46 -17.09 14.84
C GLU A 77 -16.42 -18.22 14.77
N ALA A 78 -16.41 -19.15 15.73
CA ALA A 78 -15.46 -20.24 15.77
C ALA A 78 -15.46 -21.13 14.51
N LYS A 79 -16.60 -21.20 13.81
CA LYS A 79 -16.79 -21.94 12.55
C LYS A 79 -16.78 -21.03 11.32
N SER A 80 -16.60 -19.72 11.51
CA SER A 80 -16.61 -18.73 10.42
C SER A 80 -15.27 -18.68 9.69
N GLU A 81 -15.30 -18.66 8.37
CA GLU A 81 -14.12 -18.41 7.55
C GLU A 81 -13.94 -16.92 7.21
N HIS A 82 -14.87 -16.08 7.62
CA HIS A 82 -14.83 -14.65 7.34
C HIS A 82 -13.66 -13.98 8.08
N PRO A 83 -12.90 -13.04 7.45
CA PRO A 83 -11.75 -12.37 8.09
C PRO A 83 -12.08 -11.70 9.43
N LEU A 84 -13.25 -11.06 9.54
CA LEU A 84 -13.70 -10.43 10.78
C LEU A 84 -13.95 -11.47 11.88
N GLY A 85 -14.56 -12.61 11.53
CA GLY A 85 -14.78 -13.73 12.46
C GLY A 85 -13.45 -14.31 12.96
N LYS A 86 -12.50 -14.55 12.05
CA LYS A 86 -11.15 -15.02 12.42
C LYS A 86 -10.45 -14.05 13.38
N ALA A 87 -10.64 -12.75 13.22
CA ALA A 87 -10.09 -11.74 14.11
C ALA A 87 -10.71 -11.80 15.52
N ILE A 88 -12.04 -11.99 15.63
CA ILE A 88 -12.73 -12.18 16.90
C ILE A 88 -12.23 -13.46 17.60
N VAL A 89 -12.15 -14.55 16.86
CA VAL A 89 -11.64 -15.84 17.37
C VAL A 89 -10.20 -15.71 17.87
N ALA A 90 -9.33 -15.05 17.12
CA ALA A 90 -7.95 -14.81 17.51
C ALA A 90 -7.85 -13.95 18.80
N TYR A 91 -8.68 -12.91 18.89
CA TYR A 91 -8.73 -12.02 20.04
C TYR A 91 -9.20 -12.75 21.30
N ALA A 92 -10.30 -13.54 21.19
CA ALA A 92 -10.83 -14.33 22.29
C ALA A 92 -9.84 -15.41 22.80
N LYS A 93 -9.13 -16.07 21.88
CA LYS A 93 -8.07 -17.04 22.23
C LYS A 93 -6.90 -16.38 22.96
N ASN A 94 -6.50 -15.17 22.61
CA ASN A 94 -5.44 -14.43 23.29
C ASN A 94 -5.81 -14.06 24.75
N LEU A 95 -7.10 -14.03 25.07
CA LEU A 95 -7.62 -13.80 26.41
C LEU A 95 -7.93 -15.12 27.16
N ASP A 96 -7.55 -16.27 26.59
CA ASP A 96 -7.80 -17.60 27.15
C ASP A 96 -9.29 -17.85 27.48
N LEU A 97 -10.22 -17.24 26.69
CA LEU A 97 -11.64 -17.42 26.91
C LEU A 97 -12.09 -18.85 26.54
N PRO A 98 -12.97 -19.47 27.32
CA PRO A 98 -13.49 -20.80 27.00
C PRO A 98 -14.37 -20.74 25.75
N LEU A 99 -14.22 -21.72 24.86
CA LEU A 99 -15.07 -21.89 23.69
C LEU A 99 -16.26 -22.76 24.03
N ASN A 100 -17.47 -22.23 23.91
CA ASN A 100 -18.71 -23.00 23.96
C ASN A 100 -19.00 -23.58 22.57
N GLU A 101 -19.43 -24.85 22.51
CA GLU A 101 -19.80 -25.48 21.24
C GLU A 101 -21.08 -24.88 20.67
N SER A 102 -21.07 -24.56 19.39
CA SER A 102 -22.23 -24.09 18.66
C SER A 102 -22.88 -25.21 17.86
N ALA A 103 -24.18 -25.34 17.96
CA ALA A 103 -25.05 -26.21 17.14
C ALA A 103 -25.81 -25.38 16.10
N ALA A 104 -26.41 -26.05 15.12
CA ALA A 104 -27.26 -25.44 14.08
C ALA A 104 -26.65 -24.20 13.39
N PHE A 105 -25.31 -24.20 13.17
CA PHE A 105 -24.60 -23.10 12.54
C PHE A 105 -25.07 -22.84 11.12
N GLN A 106 -25.45 -21.60 10.81
CA GLN A 106 -25.83 -21.15 9.48
C GLN A 106 -25.15 -19.83 9.15
N MET A 107 -24.60 -19.74 7.94
CA MET A 107 -23.99 -18.52 7.43
C MET A 107 -24.84 -17.94 6.29
N THR A 108 -25.18 -16.66 6.40
CA THR A 108 -25.80 -15.89 5.33
C THR A 108 -24.75 -14.97 4.72
N SER A 109 -24.33 -15.28 3.50
CA SER A 109 -23.25 -14.58 2.82
C SER A 109 -23.47 -13.07 2.77
N GLY A 110 -22.47 -12.29 3.17
CA GLY A 110 -22.49 -10.82 3.19
C GLY A 110 -23.38 -10.19 4.27
N LYS A 111 -24.03 -10.99 5.13
CA LYS A 111 -24.96 -10.50 6.15
C LYS A 111 -24.54 -10.85 7.57
N GLY A 112 -24.38 -12.16 7.87
CA GLY A 112 -24.07 -12.60 9.21
C GLY A 112 -24.23 -14.11 9.39
N ILE A 113 -24.18 -14.54 10.64
CA ILE A 113 -24.26 -15.92 11.07
C ILE A 113 -25.28 -16.09 12.19
N SER A 114 -25.86 -17.29 12.27
CA SER A 114 -26.71 -17.73 13.36
C SER A 114 -26.27 -19.09 13.85
N ALA A 115 -26.43 -19.34 15.14
CA ALA A 115 -26.19 -20.64 15.76
C ALA A 115 -27.00 -20.78 17.07
N GLU A 116 -27.07 -22.00 17.57
CA GLU A 116 -27.57 -22.30 18.90
C GLU A 116 -26.36 -22.62 19.82
N VAL A 117 -26.30 -21.95 20.96
CA VAL A 117 -25.26 -22.15 21.97
C VAL A 117 -25.91 -22.24 23.34
N ASP A 118 -25.70 -23.33 24.06
CA ASP A 118 -26.28 -23.57 25.39
C ASP A 118 -27.82 -23.41 25.44
N GLY A 119 -28.54 -23.75 24.35
CA GLY A 119 -29.98 -23.61 24.23
C GLY A 119 -30.47 -22.20 23.90
N TYR A 120 -29.59 -21.24 23.67
CA TYR A 120 -29.91 -19.87 23.24
C TYR A 120 -29.70 -19.70 21.74
N GLN A 121 -30.61 -19.02 21.09
CA GLN A 121 -30.45 -18.59 19.70
C GLN A 121 -29.54 -17.36 19.63
N LEU A 122 -28.43 -17.49 18.96
CA LEU A 122 -27.46 -16.41 18.78
C LEU A 122 -27.41 -15.96 17.34
N LEU A 123 -27.26 -14.65 17.15
CA LEU A 123 -27.07 -14.01 15.85
C LEU A 123 -25.86 -13.09 15.91
N CYS A 124 -25.08 -13.06 14.85
CA CYS A 124 -23.93 -12.15 14.72
C CYS A 124 -23.90 -11.62 13.27
N GLY A 125 -23.84 -10.31 13.08
CA GLY A 125 -23.81 -9.77 11.73
C GLY A 125 -24.02 -8.26 11.65
N ASN A 126 -24.32 -7.79 10.44
CA ASN A 126 -24.60 -6.38 10.21
C ASN A 126 -26.03 -6.01 10.70
N GLU A 127 -26.25 -4.70 10.86
CA GLU A 127 -27.53 -4.17 11.35
C GLU A 127 -28.73 -4.62 10.53
N LYS A 128 -28.59 -4.65 9.20
CA LYS A 128 -29.65 -5.07 8.28
C LYS A 128 -30.03 -6.54 8.51
N TYR A 129 -29.06 -7.41 8.72
CA TYR A 129 -29.30 -8.82 9.00
C TYR A 129 -30.07 -9.04 10.31
N LEU A 130 -29.67 -8.33 11.37
CA LEU A 130 -30.34 -8.42 12.65
C LEU A 130 -31.82 -7.92 12.56
N GLN A 131 -32.02 -6.81 11.84
CA GLN A 131 -33.39 -6.30 11.58
C GLN A 131 -34.26 -7.29 10.78
N GLU A 132 -33.69 -7.92 9.73
CA GLU A 132 -34.39 -8.97 8.96
C GLU A 132 -34.74 -10.18 9.82
N CYS A 133 -33.93 -10.49 10.86
CA CYS A 133 -34.19 -11.56 11.83
C CYS A 133 -35.09 -11.10 13.00
N GLY A 134 -35.65 -9.89 12.98
CA GLY A 134 -36.55 -9.38 14.01
C GLY A 134 -35.86 -8.96 15.31
N VAL A 135 -34.54 -8.74 15.31
CA VAL A 135 -33.82 -8.29 16.50
C VAL A 135 -34.03 -6.79 16.71
N SER A 136 -34.37 -6.44 17.95
CA SER A 136 -34.49 -5.05 18.39
C SER A 136 -33.11 -4.49 18.73
N VAL A 137 -32.69 -3.45 17.98
CA VAL A 137 -31.47 -2.68 18.28
C VAL A 137 -31.87 -1.46 19.09
N THR A 138 -31.31 -1.29 20.28
CA THR A 138 -31.64 -0.14 21.14
C THR A 138 -31.04 1.17 20.60
N ALA A 139 -31.54 2.32 21.04
CA ALA A 139 -31.01 3.61 20.66
C ALA A 139 -29.52 3.77 21.09
N ASN A 140 -29.14 3.16 22.22
CA ASN A 140 -27.75 3.15 22.69
C ASN A 140 -26.84 2.34 21.75
N ASP A 141 -27.27 1.15 21.33
CA ASP A 141 -26.51 0.30 20.40
C ASP A 141 -26.38 0.97 19.03
N ALA A 142 -27.45 1.60 18.53
CA ALA A 142 -27.43 2.35 17.28
C ALA A 142 -26.48 3.57 17.35
N GLY A 143 -26.47 4.28 18.49
CA GLY A 143 -25.55 5.38 18.73
C GLY A 143 -24.08 4.93 18.80
N ALA A 144 -23.82 3.80 19.49
CA ALA A 144 -22.49 3.19 19.53
C ALA A 144 -22.03 2.77 18.13
N LEU A 145 -22.91 2.11 17.38
CA LEU A 145 -22.64 1.67 16.02
C LEU A 145 -22.27 2.84 15.10
N GLU A 146 -23.04 3.93 15.12
CA GLU A 146 -22.75 5.10 14.29
C GLU A 146 -21.43 5.77 14.69
N LYS A 147 -21.14 5.88 15.98
CA LYS A 147 -19.86 6.40 16.47
C LYS A 147 -18.67 5.57 15.97
N LEU A 148 -18.79 4.24 15.98
CA LEU A 148 -17.75 3.34 15.50
C LEU A 148 -17.59 3.42 13.97
N ARG A 149 -18.70 3.56 13.23
CA ARG A 149 -18.68 3.79 11.77
C ARG A 149 -18.00 5.10 11.39
N LEU A 150 -18.20 6.16 12.18
CA LEU A 150 -17.51 7.45 11.97
C LEU A 150 -15.99 7.35 12.20
N GLN A 151 -15.55 6.34 12.96
CA GLN A 151 -14.13 6.03 13.15
C GLN A 151 -13.58 5.04 12.10
N GLY A 152 -14.32 4.77 11.03
CA GLY A 152 -13.88 3.87 9.97
C GLY A 152 -13.81 2.39 10.37
N LYS A 153 -14.50 1.99 11.44
CA LYS A 153 -14.48 0.61 11.96
C LYS A 153 -15.58 -0.23 11.37
N ALA A 154 -15.24 -1.46 11.00
CA ALA A 154 -16.24 -2.49 10.72
C ALA A 154 -16.88 -2.91 12.05
N SER A 155 -18.21 -2.92 12.10
CA SER A 155 -18.93 -3.21 13.34
C SER A 155 -19.89 -4.37 13.14
N ILE A 156 -19.82 -5.32 14.05
CA ILE A 156 -20.64 -6.51 14.10
C ILE A 156 -21.52 -6.44 15.34
N LEU A 157 -22.83 -6.59 15.15
CA LEU A 157 -23.80 -6.69 16.24
C LEU A 157 -23.96 -8.15 16.66
N VAL A 158 -24.08 -8.38 17.94
CA VAL A 158 -24.37 -9.70 18.52
C VAL A 158 -25.73 -9.66 19.20
N ALA A 159 -26.54 -10.69 19.00
CA ALA A 159 -27.86 -10.80 19.61
C ALA A 159 -28.09 -12.20 20.20
N VAL A 160 -28.86 -12.24 21.27
CA VAL A 160 -29.31 -13.46 21.96
C VAL A 160 -30.82 -13.43 22.07
N ASN A 161 -31.49 -14.50 21.62
CA ASN A 161 -32.96 -14.65 21.67
C ASN A 161 -33.72 -13.41 21.18
N GLY A 162 -33.27 -12.78 20.08
CA GLY A 162 -33.92 -11.61 19.47
C GLY A 162 -33.59 -10.27 20.12
N GLN A 163 -32.71 -10.22 21.10
CA GLN A 163 -32.26 -8.96 21.73
C GLN A 163 -30.78 -8.69 21.40
N CYS A 164 -30.44 -7.48 20.97
CA CYS A 164 -29.05 -7.06 20.80
C CYS A 164 -28.37 -7.00 22.18
N VAL A 165 -27.23 -7.66 22.31
CA VAL A 165 -26.42 -7.72 23.53
C VAL A 165 -25.11 -6.93 23.42
N GLY A 166 -24.84 -6.34 22.27
CA GLY A 166 -23.73 -5.42 22.09
C GLY A 166 -23.14 -5.40 20.69
N VAL A 167 -22.11 -4.58 20.55
CA VAL A 167 -21.39 -4.33 19.29
C VAL A 167 -19.90 -4.65 19.48
N ILE A 168 -19.31 -5.37 18.53
CA ILE A 168 -17.88 -5.58 18.44
C ILE A 168 -17.38 -4.84 17.22
N ALA A 169 -16.42 -3.95 17.40
CA ALA A 169 -15.81 -3.20 16.32
C ALA A 169 -14.42 -3.75 15.99
N LEU A 170 -14.17 -3.82 14.71
CA LEU A 170 -12.91 -4.26 14.16
C LEU A 170 -12.39 -3.19 13.21
N SER A 171 -11.11 -2.96 13.23
CA SER A 171 -10.44 -2.07 12.28
C SER A 171 -9.19 -2.73 11.76
N ASP A 172 -8.86 -2.39 10.55
CA ASP A 172 -7.55 -2.69 10.02
C ASP A 172 -6.50 -1.85 10.77
N VAL A 173 -5.32 -2.39 10.95
CA VAL A 173 -4.26 -1.73 11.73
C VAL A 173 -3.39 -0.92 10.81
N LEU A 174 -3.30 0.39 11.08
CA LEU A 174 -2.35 1.25 10.40
C LEU A 174 -0.91 0.75 10.59
N ARG A 175 -0.14 0.77 9.54
CA ARG A 175 1.29 0.56 9.65
C ARG A 175 1.94 1.73 10.41
N PRO A 176 2.79 1.48 11.41
CA PRO A 176 3.44 2.55 12.17
C PRO A 176 4.23 3.53 11.29
N GLU A 177 4.77 3.03 10.17
CA GLU A 177 5.61 3.78 9.24
C GLU A 177 4.80 4.59 8.22
N ALA A 178 3.48 4.37 8.08
CA ALA A 178 2.66 4.94 7.01
C ALA A 178 2.67 6.47 7.01
N ALA A 179 2.47 7.11 8.15
CA ALA A 179 2.51 8.56 8.26
C ALA A 179 3.89 9.14 7.91
N ALA A 180 4.96 8.52 8.41
CA ALA A 180 6.33 8.94 8.10
C ALA A 180 6.67 8.75 6.61
N MET A 181 6.18 7.70 5.99
CA MET A 181 6.33 7.43 4.55
C MET A 181 5.66 8.53 3.73
N VAL A 182 4.40 8.87 4.02
CA VAL A 182 3.65 9.95 3.34
C VAL A 182 4.35 11.29 3.52
N GLN A 183 4.79 11.61 4.73
CA GLN A 183 5.54 12.85 5.01
C GLN A 183 6.83 12.95 4.18
N LYS A 184 7.59 11.86 4.08
CA LYS A 184 8.83 11.82 3.28
C LYS A 184 8.55 12.01 1.78
N LEU A 185 7.46 11.45 1.25
CA LEU A 185 7.04 11.65 -0.14
C LEU A 185 6.62 13.11 -0.39
N THR A 186 5.85 13.69 0.52
CA THR A 186 5.45 15.10 0.45
C THR A 186 6.66 16.04 0.48
N ALA A 187 7.67 15.76 1.31
CA ALA A 187 8.92 16.52 1.36
C ALA A 187 9.71 16.45 0.04
N MET A 188 9.48 15.41 -0.77
CA MET A 188 10.05 15.27 -2.12
C MET A 188 9.14 15.87 -3.22
N GLN A 189 8.15 16.69 -2.85
CA GLN A 189 7.17 17.28 -3.76
C GLN A 189 6.37 16.22 -4.56
N THR A 190 6.14 15.05 -3.95
CA THR A 190 5.36 13.97 -4.53
C THR A 190 4.02 13.91 -3.79
N ASN A 191 2.93 14.11 -4.52
CA ASN A 191 1.59 14.03 -3.96
C ASN A 191 1.22 12.58 -3.67
N THR A 192 0.48 12.35 -2.60
CA THR A 192 -0.05 11.04 -2.26
C THR A 192 -1.57 11.03 -2.37
N VAL A 193 -2.10 9.98 -2.97
CA VAL A 193 -3.54 9.77 -3.18
C VAL A 193 -3.92 8.40 -2.63
N LEU A 194 -5.02 8.31 -1.92
CA LEU A 194 -5.58 7.05 -1.43
C LEU A 194 -6.65 6.54 -2.39
N LEU A 195 -6.52 5.30 -2.85
CA LEU A 195 -7.53 4.59 -3.65
C LEU A 195 -8.02 3.38 -2.84
N THR A 196 -9.30 3.29 -2.55
CA THR A 196 -9.84 2.19 -1.73
C THR A 196 -11.26 1.79 -2.12
N GLY A 197 -11.60 0.51 -1.94
CA GLY A 197 -12.96 0.01 -2.03
C GLY A 197 -13.79 0.26 -0.76
N ASP A 198 -13.19 0.80 0.31
CA ASP A 198 -13.93 1.15 1.51
C ASP A 198 -14.83 2.36 1.26
N ASN A 199 -15.87 2.52 2.12
CA ASN A 199 -16.71 3.70 2.08
C ASN A 199 -15.95 4.98 2.42
N GLN A 200 -16.49 6.13 1.99
CA GLN A 200 -15.85 7.44 2.13
C GLN A 200 -15.45 7.76 3.57
N LYS A 201 -16.31 7.49 4.57
CA LYS A 201 -16.03 7.78 5.99
C LYS A 201 -14.79 7.03 6.50
N THR A 202 -14.69 5.74 6.16
CA THR A 202 -13.54 4.89 6.52
C THR A 202 -12.27 5.37 5.83
N ALA A 203 -12.36 5.70 4.55
CA ALA A 203 -11.24 6.17 3.76
C ALA A 203 -10.68 7.51 4.30
N ASP A 204 -11.57 8.47 4.60
CA ASP A 204 -11.21 9.77 5.16
C ASP A 204 -10.56 9.63 6.55
N TYR A 205 -11.05 8.71 7.38
CA TYR A 205 -10.48 8.44 8.68
C TYR A 205 -9.02 7.97 8.59
N PHE A 206 -8.73 6.98 7.72
CA PHE A 206 -7.36 6.50 7.53
C PHE A 206 -6.46 7.52 6.85
N ALA A 207 -6.96 8.22 5.84
CA ALA A 207 -6.23 9.26 5.12
C ALA A 207 -5.79 10.39 6.04
N ALA A 208 -6.68 10.86 6.92
CA ALA A 208 -6.37 11.92 7.88
C ALA A 208 -5.24 11.53 8.85
N GLN A 209 -5.19 10.28 9.30
CA GLN A 209 -4.16 9.80 10.22
C GLN A 209 -2.77 9.74 9.59
N VAL A 210 -2.68 9.50 8.29
CA VAL A 210 -1.40 9.42 7.56
C VAL A 210 -1.06 10.71 6.82
N GLY A 211 -1.97 11.71 6.81
CA GLY A 211 -1.75 13.01 6.18
C GLY A 211 -2.01 13.04 4.67
N ILE A 212 -2.79 12.11 4.13
CA ILE A 212 -3.23 12.10 2.73
C ILE A 212 -4.47 13.01 2.62
N ARG A 213 -4.51 13.87 1.59
CA ARG A 213 -5.61 14.83 1.38
C ARG A 213 -6.56 14.44 0.25
N GLU A 214 -6.07 13.73 -0.73
CA GLU A 214 -6.83 13.32 -1.91
C GLU A 214 -7.23 11.84 -1.75
N VAL A 215 -8.54 11.58 -1.69
CA VAL A 215 -9.11 10.27 -1.37
C VAL A 215 -10.17 9.91 -2.40
N TYR A 216 -10.09 8.72 -2.94
CA TYR A 216 -11.11 8.12 -3.78
C TYR A 216 -11.57 6.83 -3.10
N ALA A 217 -12.82 6.83 -2.66
CA ALA A 217 -13.47 5.75 -1.91
C ALA A 217 -14.53 5.02 -2.74
N ASP A 218 -15.11 3.96 -2.18
CA ASP A 218 -16.15 3.14 -2.81
C ASP A 218 -15.78 2.61 -4.20
N LEU A 219 -14.48 2.38 -4.47
CA LEU A 219 -13.96 2.00 -5.77
C LEU A 219 -14.04 0.49 -6.02
N LEU A 220 -14.61 0.11 -7.15
CA LEU A 220 -14.40 -1.20 -7.74
C LEU A 220 -12.99 -1.28 -8.38
N PRO A 221 -12.45 -2.48 -8.67
CA PRO A 221 -11.17 -2.60 -9.34
C PRO A 221 -11.08 -1.82 -10.66
N GLU A 222 -12.16 -1.77 -11.43
CA GLU A 222 -12.26 -1.01 -12.69
C GLU A 222 -12.21 0.50 -12.47
N ASP A 223 -12.81 1.00 -11.38
CA ASP A 223 -12.79 2.41 -11.02
C ASP A 223 -11.40 2.87 -10.63
N LYS A 224 -10.61 2.00 -9.98
CA LYS A 224 -9.18 2.30 -9.69
C LYS A 224 -8.41 2.56 -10.99
N VAL A 225 -8.62 1.75 -12.02
CA VAL A 225 -8.01 1.93 -13.35
C VAL A 225 -8.42 3.28 -13.95
N GLY A 226 -9.73 3.60 -13.91
CA GLY A 226 -10.25 4.87 -14.41
C GLY A 226 -9.65 6.08 -13.69
N ASN A 227 -9.51 6.02 -12.36
CA ASN A 227 -8.91 7.10 -11.57
C ASN A 227 -7.41 7.27 -11.87
N ILE A 228 -6.65 6.18 -12.02
CA ILE A 228 -5.23 6.24 -12.43
C ILE A 228 -5.12 6.92 -13.81
N ALA A 229 -5.92 6.50 -14.79
CA ALA A 229 -5.92 7.10 -16.12
C ALA A 229 -6.30 8.61 -16.10
N ALA A 230 -7.28 9.00 -15.28
CA ALA A 230 -7.66 10.39 -15.11
C ALA A 230 -6.55 11.25 -14.47
N LEU A 231 -5.80 10.68 -13.51
CA LEU A 231 -4.64 11.36 -12.91
C LEU A 231 -3.51 11.54 -13.93
N GLN A 232 -3.29 10.56 -14.81
CA GLN A 232 -2.29 10.62 -15.88
C GLN A 232 -2.64 11.63 -16.96
N GLN A 233 -3.94 11.83 -17.29
CA GLN A 233 -4.39 12.84 -18.27
C GLN A 233 -4.04 14.27 -17.88
N ARG A 234 -3.64 14.53 -16.64
CA ARG A 234 -3.13 15.83 -16.17
C ARG A 234 -1.63 16.01 -16.44
N ASP A 235 -1.05 15.26 -17.39
CA ASP A 235 0.38 15.19 -17.71
C ASP A 235 1.27 14.82 -16.50
N ARG A 236 0.74 13.99 -15.60
CA ARG A 236 1.45 13.58 -14.38
C ARG A 236 1.84 12.12 -14.42
N ASN A 237 3.06 11.83 -14.02
CA ASN A 237 3.52 10.47 -13.83
C ASN A 237 2.99 9.91 -12.51
N VAL A 238 2.17 8.86 -12.61
CA VAL A 238 1.52 8.19 -11.48
C VAL A 238 2.23 6.88 -11.18
N CYS A 239 2.65 6.70 -9.94
CA CYS A 239 3.11 5.42 -9.39
C CYS A 239 1.98 4.82 -8.57
N MET A 240 1.49 3.63 -8.93
CA MET A 240 0.51 2.88 -8.14
C MET A 240 1.22 1.85 -7.26
N ILE A 241 0.84 1.79 -5.98
CA ILE A 241 1.36 0.80 -5.02
C ILE A 241 0.19 0.01 -4.45
N GLY A 242 0.26 -1.31 -4.58
CA GLY A 242 -0.74 -2.25 -4.11
C GLY A 242 -0.16 -3.62 -3.80
N ASP A 243 -0.94 -4.49 -3.20
CA ASP A 243 -0.51 -5.83 -2.77
C ASP A 243 -1.40 -6.97 -3.31
N GLY A 244 -2.59 -6.64 -3.81
CA GLY A 244 -3.63 -7.60 -4.14
C GLY A 244 -3.82 -7.91 -5.62
N VAL A 245 -4.51 -9.03 -5.88
CA VAL A 245 -4.98 -9.40 -7.22
C VAL A 245 -5.87 -8.32 -7.82
N ASN A 246 -6.68 -7.67 -6.97
CA ASN A 246 -7.61 -6.62 -7.38
C ASN A 246 -6.90 -5.34 -7.88
N ASP A 247 -5.64 -5.14 -7.50
CA ASP A 247 -4.84 -3.99 -7.91
C ASP A 247 -4.07 -4.23 -9.20
N ALA A 248 -3.95 -5.48 -9.66
CA ALA A 248 -3.15 -5.83 -10.83
C ALA A 248 -3.49 -5.00 -12.09
N PRO A 249 -4.77 -4.75 -12.44
CA PRO A 249 -5.11 -3.88 -13.56
C PRO A 249 -4.66 -2.42 -13.35
N ALA A 250 -4.79 -1.89 -12.12
CA ALA A 250 -4.38 -0.54 -11.77
C ALA A 250 -2.84 -0.38 -11.78
N LEU A 251 -2.12 -1.38 -11.25
CA LEU A 251 -0.65 -1.45 -11.30
C LEU A 251 -0.13 -1.40 -12.74
N LYS A 252 -0.77 -2.16 -13.64
CA LYS A 252 -0.40 -2.21 -15.05
C LYS A 252 -0.74 -0.93 -15.81
N THR A 253 -1.77 -0.18 -15.38
CA THR A 253 -2.22 1.06 -16.03
C THR A 253 -1.38 2.24 -15.61
N ALA A 254 -0.85 2.26 -14.41
CA ALA A 254 -0.01 3.32 -13.91
C ALA A 254 1.26 3.52 -14.75
N SER A 255 1.88 4.72 -14.68
CA SER A 255 3.20 4.95 -15.30
C SER A 255 4.27 4.04 -14.70
N VAL A 256 4.11 3.70 -13.41
CA VAL A 256 4.90 2.69 -12.69
C VAL A 256 4.00 1.95 -11.72
N GLY A 257 3.93 0.64 -11.82
CA GLY A 257 3.30 -0.22 -10.84
C GLY A 257 4.32 -0.79 -9.86
N VAL A 258 4.05 -0.70 -8.57
CA VAL A 258 4.87 -1.27 -7.49
C VAL A 258 4.04 -2.28 -6.69
N ALA A 259 4.43 -3.53 -6.74
CA ALA A 259 3.81 -4.59 -5.93
C ALA A 259 4.57 -4.78 -4.62
N MET A 260 3.83 -4.99 -3.53
CA MET A 260 4.39 -5.35 -2.21
C MET A 260 4.56 -6.87 -2.12
N GLY A 261 5.75 -7.32 -1.68
CA GLY A 261 6.25 -8.65 -2.03
C GLY A 261 5.93 -9.83 -1.12
N SER A 262 5.72 -9.68 0.19
CA SER A 262 5.49 -10.88 1.03
C SER A 262 4.01 -11.29 1.10
N MET A 263 3.12 -10.35 0.84
CA MET A 263 1.66 -10.54 0.78
C MET A 263 1.13 -10.41 -0.66
N GLY A 264 1.95 -9.88 -1.59
CA GLY A 264 1.57 -9.71 -2.99
C GLY A 264 1.31 -11.06 -3.65
N SER A 265 0.14 -11.20 -4.28
CA SER A 265 -0.12 -12.35 -5.13
C SER A 265 0.89 -12.38 -6.28
N ASP A 266 1.24 -13.57 -6.77
CA ASP A 266 2.08 -13.74 -7.97
C ASP A 266 1.54 -12.88 -9.13
N ILE A 267 0.21 -12.72 -9.20
CA ILE A 267 -0.48 -11.90 -10.21
C ILE A 267 -0.14 -10.42 -10.06
N ALA A 268 -0.14 -9.87 -8.84
CA ALA A 268 0.22 -8.47 -8.60
C ALA A 268 1.69 -8.23 -8.93
N VAL A 269 2.57 -9.14 -8.50
CA VAL A 269 3.99 -9.08 -8.83
C VAL A 269 4.21 -9.18 -10.34
N GLU A 270 3.46 -10.02 -11.05
CA GLU A 270 3.58 -10.14 -12.51
C GLU A 270 3.09 -8.87 -13.23
N ALA A 271 2.04 -8.24 -12.75
CA ALA A 271 1.48 -7.02 -13.34
C ALA A 271 2.35 -5.77 -13.10
N ALA A 272 3.04 -5.70 -11.96
CA ALA A 272 3.83 -4.55 -11.57
C ALA A 272 5.17 -4.44 -12.32
N ASP A 273 5.72 -3.24 -12.38
CA ASP A 273 7.05 -2.94 -12.94
C ASP A 273 8.17 -3.11 -11.90
N ILE A 274 7.84 -2.98 -10.64
CA ILE A 274 8.74 -3.04 -9.49
C ILE A 274 8.12 -3.93 -8.43
N ALA A 275 8.92 -4.80 -7.82
CA ALA A 275 8.52 -5.59 -6.67
C ALA A 275 9.34 -5.19 -5.43
N LEU A 276 8.64 -4.93 -4.33
CA LEU A 276 9.26 -4.84 -3.01
C LEU A 276 9.31 -6.25 -2.42
N MET A 277 10.51 -6.76 -2.12
CA MET A 277 10.72 -8.12 -1.61
C MET A 277 10.30 -8.30 -0.15
N SER A 278 9.91 -7.23 0.50
CA SER A 278 9.41 -7.20 1.88
C SER A 278 8.22 -6.25 1.98
N ASP A 279 7.43 -6.39 3.04
CA ASP A 279 6.29 -5.49 3.33
C ASP A 279 6.72 -4.16 3.97
N ASP A 280 8.00 -3.82 3.88
CA ASP A 280 8.55 -2.60 4.45
C ASP A 280 8.25 -1.38 3.56
N ILE A 281 7.19 -0.65 3.90
CA ILE A 281 6.78 0.56 3.20
C ILE A 281 7.78 1.72 3.33
N SER A 282 8.72 1.66 4.27
CA SER A 282 9.80 2.66 4.38
C SER A 282 10.73 2.66 3.15
N LYS A 283 10.68 1.59 2.35
CA LYS A 283 11.41 1.47 1.09
C LYS A 283 10.81 2.32 -0.05
N ILE A 284 9.55 2.74 0.05
CA ILE A 284 8.90 3.56 -0.98
C ILE A 284 9.59 4.93 -1.14
N PRO A 285 9.83 5.72 -0.09
CA PRO A 285 10.63 6.93 -0.21
C PRO A 285 12.08 6.69 -0.65
N TYR A 286 12.69 5.58 -0.22
CA TYR A 286 14.02 5.17 -0.67
C TYR A 286 14.04 4.90 -2.18
N LEU A 287 13.09 4.11 -2.70
CA LEU A 287 12.89 3.84 -4.12
C LEU A 287 12.85 5.15 -4.93
N LYS A 288 12.02 6.10 -4.51
CA LYS A 288 11.90 7.40 -5.16
C LYS A 288 13.21 8.20 -5.17
N ARG A 289 13.94 8.23 -4.04
CA ARG A 289 15.24 8.92 -3.95
C ARG A 289 16.31 8.28 -4.81
N LEU A 290 16.39 6.95 -4.79
CA LEU A 290 17.33 6.19 -5.61
C LEU A 290 17.10 6.46 -7.11
N SER A 291 15.84 6.38 -7.54
CA SER A 291 15.45 6.64 -8.93
C SER A 291 15.76 8.08 -9.34
N ASN A 292 15.43 9.06 -8.51
CA ASN A 292 15.79 10.47 -8.75
C ASN A 292 17.31 10.67 -8.88
N ALA A 293 18.08 10.05 -7.99
CA ALA A 293 19.55 10.18 -8.02
C ALA A 293 20.14 9.51 -9.25
N THR A 294 19.61 8.36 -9.66
CA THR A 294 20.03 7.66 -10.87
C THR A 294 19.75 8.51 -12.12
N VAL A 295 18.53 9.06 -12.25
CA VAL A 295 18.17 9.94 -13.38
C VAL A 295 19.04 11.21 -13.40
N LYS A 296 19.31 11.83 -12.24
CA LYS A 296 20.22 12.98 -12.15
C LYS A 296 21.63 12.61 -12.59
N THR A 297 22.13 11.45 -12.18
CA THR A 297 23.46 10.97 -12.56
C THR A 297 23.54 10.71 -14.07
N ILE A 298 22.49 10.11 -14.67
CA ILE A 298 22.40 9.92 -16.13
C ILE A 298 22.45 11.27 -16.84
N LYS A 299 21.59 12.24 -16.46
CA LYS A 299 21.55 13.57 -17.06
C LYS A 299 22.92 14.29 -16.95
N LEU A 300 23.53 14.24 -15.77
CA LEU A 300 24.86 14.83 -15.54
C LEU A 300 25.93 14.18 -16.45
N SER A 301 25.93 12.86 -16.54
CA SER A 301 26.87 12.10 -17.36
C SER A 301 26.73 12.42 -18.86
N ILE A 302 25.49 12.52 -19.34
CA ILE A 302 25.18 12.91 -20.72
C ILE A 302 25.70 14.32 -21.00
N THR A 303 25.31 15.29 -20.14
CA THR A 303 25.72 16.70 -20.31
C THR A 303 27.24 16.84 -20.32
N LEU A 304 27.92 16.20 -19.35
CA LEU A 304 29.38 16.26 -19.25
C LEU A 304 30.06 15.63 -20.48
N SER A 305 29.57 14.47 -20.94
CA SER A 305 30.06 13.82 -22.17
C SER A 305 29.89 14.70 -23.40
N MET A 306 28.77 15.39 -23.55
CA MET A 306 28.52 16.31 -24.64
C MET A 306 29.48 17.52 -24.58
N CYS A 307 29.65 18.11 -23.38
CA CYS A 307 30.59 19.21 -23.17
C CYS A 307 32.04 18.84 -23.53
N ILE A 308 32.50 17.66 -23.07
CA ILE A 308 33.83 17.16 -23.40
C ILE A 308 34.02 16.96 -24.90
N ASN A 309 33.01 16.34 -25.56
CA ASN A 309 33.08 16.13 -27.01
C ASN A 309 33.06 17.44 -27.78
N PHE A 310 32.20 18.39 -27.41
CA PHE A 310 32.14 19.72 -28.05
C PHE A 310 33.48 20.46 -27.91
N LEU A 311 34.04 20.46 -26.70
CA LEU A 311 35.36 21.07 -26.45
C LEU A 311 36.47 20.40 -27.29
N ALA A 312 36.50 19.08 -27.35
CA ALA A 312 37.49 18.34 -28.14
C ALA A 312 37.40 18.65 -29.64
N VAL A 313 36.16 18.73 -30.17
CA VAL A 313 35.94 19.11 -31.59
C VAL A 313 36.38 20.55 -31.83
N THR A 314 36.05 21.48 -30.96
CA THR A 314 36.45 22.89 -31.08
C THR A 314 37.99 23.05 -31.11
N LEU A 315 38.66 22.39 -30.16
CA LEU A 315 40.11 22.41 -30.08
C LEU A 315 40.77 21.75 -31.30
N SER A 316 40.15 20.71 -31.87
CA SER A 316 40.62 20.06 -33.10
C SER A 316 40.50 20.96 -34.32
N VAL A 317 39.35 21.68 -34.43
CA VAL A 317 39.16 22.67 -35.55
C VAL A 317 40.13 23.82 -35.46
N LEU A 318 40.52 24.24 -34.25
CA LEU A 318 41.53 25.28 -34.02
C LEU A 318 42.95 24.77 -34.21
N GLY A 319 43.15 23.51 -34.59
CA GLY A 319 44.48 22.91 -34.80
C GLY A 319 45.27 22.64 -33.52
N LEU A 320 44.66 22.76 -32.33
CA LEU A 320 45.29 22.55 -31.03
C LEU A 320 45.36 21.08 -30.62
N LEU A 321 44.52 20.22 -31.22
CA LEU A 321 44.52 18.78 -31.01
C LEU A 321 44.83 18.04 -32.30
N ASN A 322 45.79 17.12 -32.22
CA ASN A 322 46.03 16.16 -33.29
C ASN A 322 45.19 14.89 -33.06
N PRO A 323 45.06 13.96 -34.04
CA PRO A 323 44.22 12.76 -33.90
C PRO A 323 44.58 11.91 -32.68
N THR A 324 45.87 11.81 -32.31
CA THR A 324 46.34 11.00 -31.18
C THR A 324 45.96 11.62 -29.83
N THR A 325 46.17 12.92 -29.66
CA THR A 325 45.78 13.64 -28.46
C THR A 325 44.27 13.75 -28.32
N GLY A 326 43.52 13.91 -29.43
CA GLY A 326 42.08 13.88 -29.46
C GLY A 326 41.51 12.55 -28.99
N ALA A 327 42.10 11.41 -29.43
CA ALA A 327 41.71 10.08 -28.97
C ALA A 327 41.99 9.89 -27.46
N LEU A 328 43.10 10.41 -26.95
CA LEU A 328 43.45 10.35 -25.53
C LEU A 328 42.45 11.14 -24.68
N VAL A 329 42.13 12.36 -25.05
CA VAL A 329 41.14 13.22 -24.38
C VAL A 329 39.74 12.54 -24.37
N HIS A 330 39.36 11.95 -25.50
CA HIS A 330 38.08 11.23 -25.60
C HIS A 330 38.03 10.00 -24.65
N ASN A 331 39.10 9.20 -24.61
CA ASN A 331 39.16 8.03 -23.74
C ASN A 331 39.20 8.41 -22.26
N ALA A 332 40.02 9.40 -21.89
CA ALA A 332 40.10 9.91 -20.52
C ALA A 332 38.75 10.49 -20.07
N GLY A 333 38.07 11.27 -20.92
CA GLY A 333 36.75 11.79 -20.69
C GLY A 333 35.69 10.67 -20.51
N SER A 334 35.80 9.61 -21.30
CA SER A 334 34.92 8.44 -21.19
C SER A 334 35.10 7.73 -19.84
N CYS A 335 36.31 7.49 -19.41
CA CYS A 335 36.59 6.89 -18.10
C CYS A 335 36.09 7.78 -16.96
N PHE A 336 36.28 9.09 -17.05
CA PHE A 336 35.81 10.03 -16.03
C PHE A 336 34.30 10.05 -15.88
N VAL A 337 33.55 10.06 -16.98
CA VAL A 337 32.08 10.05 -16.95
C VAL A 337 31.55 8.72 -16.40
N VAL A 338 32.16 7.59 -16.74
CA VAL A 338 31.79 6.28 -16.18
C VAL A 338 32.08 6.23 -14.68
N LEU A 339 33.18 6.79 -14.22
CA LEU A 339 33.54 6.88 -12.81
C LEU A 339 32.48 7.68 -12.03
N ILE A 340 32.04 8.83 -12.56
CA ILE A 340 30.94 9.61 -11.95
C ILE A 340 29.66 8.79 -11.84
N ALA A 341 29.31 8.00 -12.85
CA ALA A 341 28.14 7.12 -12.80
C ALA A 341 28.32 6.02 -11.73
N ALA A 342 29.52 5.48 -11.56
CA ALA A 342 29.82 4.48 -10.53
C ALA A 342 29.77 5.05 -9.11
N LEU A 343 30.13 6.32 -8.89
CA LEU A 343 30.06 7.00 -7.59
C LEU A 343 28.64 7.13 -7.04
N LEU A 344 27.60 6.84 -7.82
CA LEU A 344 26.25 6.70 -7.32
C LEU A 344 26.13 5.63 -6.23
N TYR A 345 26.99 4.58 -6.28
CA TYR A 345 26.99 3.48 -5.31
C TYR A 345 27.30 3.94 -3.87
N ASP A 346 28.13 4.96 -3.71
CA ASP A 346 28.55 5.46 -2.39
C ASP A 346 27.53 6.42 -1.76
N ARG A 347 26.47 6.78 -2.48
CA ARG A 347 25.43 7.68 -1.96
C ARG A 347 24.54 6.95 -0.97
N LYS A 348 24.37 7.54 0.21
CA LYS A 348 23.39 7.10 1.21
C LYS A 348 22.04 7.77 0.95
N PHE A 349 20.98 6.99 0.94
CA PHE A 349 19.58 7.44 0.74
C PHE A 349 18.76 7.16 2.02
N GLU A 350 19.17 7.77 3.12
CA GLU A 350 18.46 7.67 4.41
C GLU A 350 17.17 8.51 4.43
#